data_f84b5bde18440474241e377042e2a76a
#
_entry.id   f84b5bde18440474241e377042e2a76a
#
_cell.length_a   1.000
_cell.length_b   1.000
_cell.length_c   1.000
_cell.angle_alpha   90.00
_cell.angle_beta   90.00
_cell.angle_gamma   90.00
#
_symmetry.space_group_name_H-M   'P 1'
#
loop_
_entity.id
_entity.type
_entity.pdbx_description
1 polymer ?
#
loop_
_entity_poly.entity_id
_entity_poly.type
_entity_poly.pdbx_seq_one_letter_code
_entity_poly.pdbx_strand_id
1 'polypeptide(L)'
;SNTDALPEIWSYGHRNLQGIAVVDGVVYENEHGPMGGDELNIAEPAKNYGWPAITYGKDYSGATISPFTEKEGMEQPIKYWVPSIAPSGMAYYDDTLFPNWTDSLLISALVPGDVRRLKVENSKITEEEILFSDLGRIRDVASSPDGTIILATDGPNGKLIRVIKK
;
A
#
# COMPACT_ATOMS: atom_id res chain seq x y z
N SER A 1 -11.06 20.38 -8.45
CA SER A 1 -10.43 20.04 -9.75
C SER A 1 -9.04 20.65 -9.80
N ASN A 2 -8.07 19.89 -10.29
CA ASN A 2 -6.71 20.39 -10.51
C ASN A 2 -6.72 21.32 -11.73
N THR A 3 -6.86 22.63 -11.50
CA THR A 3 -7.05 23.61 -12.57
C THR A 3 -5.80 23.83 -13.42
N ASP A 4 -4.62 23.41 -12.94
CA ASP A 4 -3.32 23.65 -13.58
C ASP A 4 -2.74 22.37 -14.23
N ALA A 5 -3.49 21.28 -14.24
CA ALA A 5 -3.09 20.01 -14.84
C ALA A 5 -4.15 19.50 -15.84
N LEU A 6 -3.77 18.49 -16.63
CA LEU A 6 -4.70 17.79 -17.50
C LEU A 6 -5.83 17.15 -16.68
N PRO A 7 -7.08 17.11 -17.20
CA PRO A 7 -8.23 16.63 -16.44
C PRO A 7 -8.15 15.15 -16.03
N GLU A 8 -7.29 14.38 -16.68
CA GLU A 8 -7.03 12.96 -16.38
C GLU A 8 -6.11 12.78 -15.16
N ILE A 9 -5.41 13.84 -14.71
CA ILE A 9 -4.51 13.76 -13.56
C ILE A 9 -5.32 13.92 -12.28
N TRP A 10 -5.44 12.81 -11.52
CA TRP A 10 -6.14 12.79 -10.24
C TRP A 10 -5.32 13.47 -9.13
N SER A 11 -4.09 13.06 -8.96
CA SER A 11 -3.14 13.56 -7.97
C SER A 11 -1.71 13.51 -8.50
N TYR A 12 -0.75 14.07 -7.78
CA TYR A 12 0.64 14.13 -8.22
C TYR A 12 1.61 14.10 -7.03
N GLY A 13 2.92 14.05 -7.32
CA GLY A 13 3.94 13.97 -6.29
C GLY A 13 4.12 12.57 -5.71
N HIS A 14 3.65 11.54 -6.41
CA HIS A 14 3.89 10.14 -6.11
C HIS A 14 5.25 9.68 -6.66
N ARG A 15 5.81 8.63 -6.06
CA ARG A 15 7.08 8.04 -6.50
C ARG A 15 6.88 6.80 -7.37
N ASN A 16 6.27 5.76 -6.83
CA ASN A 16 6.14 4.45 -7.49
C ASN A 16 4.96 3.66 -6.92
N LEU A 17 3.78 4.00 -7.40
CA LEU A 17 2.51 3.35 -7.03
C LEU A 17 2.50 1.88 -7.43
N GLN A 18 2.01 1.01 -6.56
CA GLN A 18 1.97 -0.44 -6.75
C GLN A 18 0.56 -1.02 -6.67
N GLY A 19 -0.21 -0.65 -5.67
CA GLY A 19 -1.55 -1.16 -5.44
C GLY A 19 -2.55 -0.03 -5.22
N ILE A 20 -3.80 -0.29 -5.57
CA ILE A 20 -4.92 0.64 -5.39
C ILE A 20 -6.16 -0.12 -4.95
N ALA A 21 -6.92 0.45 -4.02
CA ALA A 21 -8.23 -0.02 -3.63
C ALA A 21 -9.20 1.15 -3.45
N VAL A 22 -10.47 0.96 -3.81
CA VAL A 22 -11.52 1.95 -3.57
C VAL A 22 -12.51 1.36 -2.58
N VAL A 23 -12.67 2.04 -1.44
CA VAL A 23 -13.54 1.62 -0.35
C VAL A 23 -14.46 2.78 -0.01
N ASP A 24 -15.77 2.60 -0.18
CA ASP A 24 -16.79 3.63 0.10
C ASP A 24 -16.50 4.99 -0.55
N GLY A 25 -15.94 4.95 -1.77
CA GLY A 25 -15.57 6.15 -2.53
C GLY A 25 -14.23 6.78 -2.13
N VAL A 26 -13.54 6.24 -1.12
CA VAL A 26 -12.18 6.64 -0.74
C VAL A 26 -11.17 5.82 -1.54
N VAL A 27 -10.22 6.48 -2.18
CA VAL A 27 -9.15 5.86 -2.96
C VAL A 27 -7.93 5.68 -2.07
N TYR A 28 -7.56 4.43 -1.80
CA TYR A 28 -6.32 4.06 -1.12
C TYR A 28 -5.30 3.62 -2.17
N GLU A 29 -4.06 4.02 -1.99
CA GLU A 29 -2.95 3.55 -2.80
C GLU A 29 -1.71 3.29 -1.95
N ASN A 30 -0.89 2.32 -2.34
CA ASN A 30 0.40 2.08 -1.74
C ASN A 30 1.53 2.32 -2.74
N GLU A 31 2.65 2.80 -2.25
CA GLU A 31 3.79 3.08 -3.11
C GLU A 31 5.14 2.77 -2.45
N HIS A 32 6.14 2.49 -3.30
CA HIS A 32 7.51 2.33 -2.85
C HIS A 32 8.17 3.66 -2.53
N GLY A 33 8.70 3.78 -1.33
CA GLY A 33 9.77 4.71 -1.04
C GLY A 33 11.09 4.28 -1.71
N PRO A 34 12.17 5.03 -1.50
CA PRO A 34 13.50 4.59 -1.91
C PRO A 34 14.05 3.51 -0.96
N MET A 35 15.10 3.76 -0.21
CA MET A 35 15.54 2.86 0.86
C MET A 35 14.77 3.18 2.15
N GLY A 36 13.63 2.49 2.38
CA GLY A 36 12.62 2.81 3.38
C GLY A 36 11.65 3.89 2.92
N GLY A 37 10.65 4.20 3.75
CA GLY A 37 9.63 5.20 3.45
C GLY A 37 8.63 4.78 2.38
N ASP A 38 8.30 3.49 2.31
CA ASP A 38 7.11 3.03 1.58
C ASP A 38 5.88 3.59 2.25
N GLU A 39 4.85 3.90 1.47
CA GLU A 39 3.69 4.65 1.95
C GLU A 39 2.36 3.96 1.62
N LEU A 40 1.37 4.21 2.46
CA LEU A 40 -0.03 4.04 2.16
C LEU A 40 -0.70 5.40 2.26
N ASN A 41 -1.32 5.83 1.19
CA ASN A 41 -1.96 7.12 1.06
C ASN A 41 -3.48 7.00 0.81
N ILE A 42 -4.22 8.04 1.16
CA ILE A 42 -5.56 8.29 0.64
C ILE A 42 -5.38 9.29 -0.51
N ALA A 43 -5.60 8.82 -1.75
CA ALA A 43 -5.41 9.64 -2.94
C ALA A 43 -6.63 10.52 -3.20
N GLU A 44 -6.51 11.81 -2.91
CA GLU A 44 -7.53 12.82 -3.15
C GLU A 44 -7.25 13.64 -4.43
N PRO A 45 -8.30 14.14 -5.10
CA PRO A 45 -8.12 14.92 -6.32
C PRO A 45 -7.36 16.23 -6.08
N ALA A 46 -6.46 16.54 -7.00
CA ALA A 46 -5.64 17.76 -7.02
C ALA A 46 -4.62 17.89 -5.87
N LYS A 47 -4.36 16.82 -5.12
CA LYS A 47 -3.41 16.83 -4.02
C LYS A 47 -2.00 16.44 -4.44
N ASN A 48 -1.02 16.99 -3.73
CA ASN A 48 0.41 16.76 -3.91
C ASN A 48 0.96 15.86 -2.80
N TYR A 49 1.47 14.69 -3.14
CA TYR A 49 2.05 13.70 -2.19
C TYR A 49 3.55 13.90 -1.97
N GLY A 50 4.13 14.93 -2.57
CA GLY A 50 5.37 15.55 -2.13
C GLY A 50 6.66 14.96 -2.67
N TRP A 51 6.68 13.76 -3.30
CA TRP A 51 7.91 13.23 -3.88
C TRP A 51 8.47 14.13 -4.98
N PRO A 52 9.81 14.41 -5.02
CA PRO A 52 10.86 14.02 -4.05
C PRO A 52 11.15 15.08 -2.97
N ALA A 53 10.33 16.12 -2.82
CA ALA A 53 10.56 17.24 -1.91
C ALA A 53 10.40 16.85 -0.43
N ILE A 54 9.57 15.84 -0.15
CA ILE A 54 9.45 15.17 1.15
C ILE A 54 9.60 13.67 0.98
N THR A 55 10.16 12.96 1.96
CA THR A 55 10.24 11.49 1.99
C THR A 55 10.70 10.99 3.35
N TYR A 56 10.26 9.81 3.76
CA TYR A 56 10.74 9.09 4.94
C TYR A 56 11.93 8.18 4.63
N GLY A 57 12.29 8.04 3.34
CA GLY A 57 13.39 7.18 2.90
C GLY A 57 14.67 7.93 2.57
N LYS A 58 15.72 7.16 2.24
CA LYS A 58 17.02 7.65 1.82
C LYS A 58 17.36 7.09 0.44
N ASP A 59 18.30 7.71 -0.25
CA ASP A 59 18.87 7.15 -1.46
C ASP A 59 19.52 5.79 -1.20
N TYR A 60 19.59 4.91 -2.19
CA TYR A 60 20.23 3.60 -2.07
C TYR A 60 21.73 3.67 -1.77
N SER A 61 22.36 4.79 -2.04
CA SER A 61 23.75 5.10 -1.59
C SER A 61 23.83 5.48 -0.11
N GLY A 62 22.67 5.64 0.56
CA GLY A 62 22.58 6.15 1.93
C GLY A 62 22.49 7.67 2.03
N ALA A 63 22.61 8.39 0.91
CA ALA A 63 22.52 9.85 0.90
C ALA A 63 21.10 10.34 1.24
N THR A 64 21.00 11.52 1.81
CA THR A 64 19.72 12.20 2.05
C THR A 64 19.15 12.71 0.73
N ILE A 65 17.91 12.31 0.39
CA ILE A 65 17.18 12.82 -0.78
C ILE A 65 16.57 14.19 -0.43
N SER A 66 15.86 14.25 0.69
CA SER A 66 15.29 15.47 1.23
C SER A 66 15.53 15.54 2.73
N PRO A 67 15.79 16.71 3.30
CA PRO A 67 15.84 16.90 4.74
C PRO A 67 14.43 16.95 5.38
N PHE A 68 13.37 16.94 4.57
CA PHE A 68 12.00 17.10 5.03
C PHE A 68 11.22 15.80 4.88
N THR A 69 10.42 15.49 5.90
CA THR A 69 9.40 14.43 5.89
C THR A 69 8.00 15.01 5.69
N GLU A 70 7.82 16.31 5.97
CA GLU A 70 6.57 17.03 5.80
C GLU A 70 6.83 18.45 5.27
N LYS A 71 5.86 19.00 4.55
CA LYS A 71 5.92 20.37 4.03
C LYS A 71 4.52 20.90 3.75
N GLU A 72 4.30 22.20 3.96
CA GLU A 72 3.03 22.86 3.66
C GLU A 72 2.62 22.65 2.19
N GLY A 73 1.34 22.30 1.98
CA GLY A 73 0.78 22.02 0.66
C GLY A 73 1.12 20.63 0.11
N MET A 74 1.69 19.74 0.94
CA MET A 74 1.97 18.35 0.63
C MET A 74 1.27 17.42 1.62
N GLU A 75 0.59 16.39 1.09
CA GLU A 75 -0.16 15.44 1.89
C GLU A 75 0.78 14.46 2.58
N GLN A 76 0.31 13.92 3.71
CA GLN A 76 1.05 12.94 4.48
C GLN A 76 0.43 11.56 4.34
N PRO A 77 1.23 10.48 4.28
CA PRO A 77 0.71 9.12 4.26
C PRO A 77 -0.03 8.81 5.56
N ILE A 78 -1.09 8.01 5.47
CA ILE A 78 -1.79 7.48 6.64
C ILE A 78 -1.01 6.37 7.34
N LYS A 79 -0.03 5.80 6.64
CA LYS A 79 0.94 4.83 7.13
C LYS A 79 2.20 4.88 6.28
N TYR A 80 3.37 4.73 6.93
CA TYR A 80 4.64 4.50 6.22
C TYR A 80 5.46 3.41 6.91
N TRP A 81 6.42 2.83 6.17
CA TRP A 81 7.28 1.76 6.67
C TRP A 81 8.76 2.09 6.51
N VAL A 82 9.49 2.01 7.63
CA VAL A 82 10.95 2.06 7.70
C VAL A 82 11.40 0.97 8.67
N PRO A 83 12.12 -0.05 8.21
CA PRO A 83 12.62 -0.27 6.85
C PRO A 83 11.53 -0.55 5.83
N SER A 84 11.90 -0.50 4.53
CA SER A 84 11.01 -0.84 3.42
C SER A 84 10.48 -2.26 3.53
N ILE A 85 9.18 -2.43 3.25
CA ILE A 85 8.53 -3.72 3.04
C ILE A 85 8.38 -4.05 1.55
N ALA A 86 8.65 -3.09 0.67
CA ALA A 86 8.38 -3.14 -0.75
C ALA A 86 6.94 -3.58 -1.02
N PRO A 87 5.93 -2.75 -0.70
CA PRO A 87 4.52 -3.09 -0.90
C PRO A 87 4.25 -3.36 -2.38
N SER A 88 3.33 -4.25 -2.66
CA SER A 88 2.96 -4.61 -4.02
C SER A 88 1.43 -4.53 -4.20
N GLY A 89 0.75 -5.59 -4.60
CA GLY A 89 -0.70 -5.53 -4.75
C GLY A 89 -1.45 -5.19 -3.46
N MET A 90 -2.65 -4.66 -3.61
CA MET A 90 -3.54 -4.32 -2.50
C MET A 90 -4.98 -4.75 -2.81
N ALA A 91 -5.68 -5.27 -1.81
CA ALA A 91 -7.10 -5.57 -1.88
C ALA A 91 -7.81 -5.09 -0.62
N TYR A 92 -9.08 -4.70 -0.76
CA TYR A 92 -9.96 -4.54 0.39
C TYR A 92 -10.70 -5.85 0.66
N TYR A 93 -10.75 -6.25 1.91
CA TYR A 93 -11.44 -7.45 2.37
C TYR A 93 -12.66 -7.07 3.17
N ASP A 94 -13.84 -7.35 2.65
CA ASP A 94 -15.16 -7.07 3.24
C ASP A 94 -16.02 -8.33 3.46
N ASP A 95 -15.45 -9.53 3.20
CA ASP A 95 -16.16 -10.81 3.31
C ASP A 95 -16.20 -11.32 4.76
N THR A 96 -17.12 -12.26 4.99
CA THR A 96 -17.38 -12.89 6.30
C THR A 96 -16.66 -14.22 6.52
N LEU A 97 -15.96 -14.76 5.50
CA LEU A 97 -15.25 -16.02 5.62
C LEU A 97 -14.14 -15.96 6.68
N PHE A 98 -13.43 -14.83 6.74
CA PHE A 98 -12.45 -14.51 7.78
C PHE A 98 -12.93 -13.29 8.57
N PRO A 99 -13.85 -13.47 9.54
CA PRO A 99 -14.56 -12.35 10.17
C PRO A 99 -13.64 -11.37 10.92
N ASN A 100 -12.48 -11.83 11.40
CA ASN A 100 -11.50 -10.96 12.04
C ASN A 100 -10.73 -10.07 11.04
N TRP A 101 -10.87 -10.31 9.73
CA TRP A 101 -10.20 -9.58 8.68
C TRP A 101 -11.14 -8.65 7.89
N THR A 102 -12.45 -8.73 8.16
CA THR A 102 -13.46 -7.84 7.55
C THR A 102 -13.09 -6.37 7.78
N ASP A 103 -13.38 -5.52 6.81
CA ASP A 103 -13.05 -4.08 6.78
C ASP A 103 -11.54 -3.79 6.91
N SER A 104 -10.73 -4.57 6.23
CA SER A 104 -9.28 -4.40 6.25
C SER A 104 -8.71 -4.25 4.83
N LEU A 105 -7.67 -3.45 4.71
CA LEU A 105 -6.79 -3.47 3.55
C LEU A 105 -5.77 -4.61 3.71
N LEU A 106 -5.60 -5.41 2.68
CA LEU A 106 -4.56 -6.42 2.56
C LEU A 106 -3.52 -5.90 1.59
N ILE A 107 -2.28 -5.73 2.05
CA ILE A 107 -1.16 -5.24 1.25
C ILE A 107 -0.11 -6.33 1.19
N SER A 108 0.18 -6.84 0.00
CA SER A 108 1.26 -7.80 -0.19
C SER A 108 2.63 -7.12 -0.18
N ALA A 109 3.66 -7.81 0.30
CA ALA A 109 4.99 -7.28 0.48
C ALA A 109 6.07 -8.20 -0.11
N LEU A 110 7.03 -7.62 -0.81
CA LEU A 110 8.06 -8.36 -1.53
C LEU A 110 9.30 -8.68 -0.68
N VAL A 111 9.69 -7.78 0.22
CA VAL A 111 10.93 -7.94 0.99
C VAL A 111 10.74 -8.93 2.15
N PRO A 112 9.80 -8.74 3.07
CA PRO A 112 9.55 -9.72 4.11
C PRO A 112 8.82 -10.97 3.60
N GLY A 113 8.14 -10.90 2.44
CA GLY A 113 7.38 -11.99 1.89
C GLY A 113 6.13 -12.32 2.72
N ASP A 114 5.40 -11.28 3.10
CA ASP A 114 4.20 -11.37 3.92
C ASP A 114 3.03 -10.57 3.30
N VAL A 115 1.88 -10.60 3.98
CA VAL A 115 0.75 -9.69 3.73
C VAL A 115 0.52 -8.88 4.99
N ARG A 116 0.43 -7.56 4.85
CA ARG A 116 0.03 -6.65 5.91
C ARG A 116 -1.48 -6.47 5.88
N ARG A 117 -2.16 -6.92 6.94
CA ARG A 117 -3.56 -6.60 7.15
C ARG A 117 -3.64 -5.30 7.96
N LEU A 118 -4.29 -4.30 7.40
CA LEU A 118 -4.48 -3.01 8.03
C LEU A 118 -5.98 -2.79 8.28
N LYS A 119 -6.38 -2.70 9.53
CA LYS A 119 -7.74 -2.32 9.90
C LYS A 119 -7.91 -0.83 9.67
N VAL A 120 -8.94 -0.47 8.89
CA VAL A 120 -9.24 0.92 8.55
C VAL A 120 -10.51 1.34 9.26
N GLU A 121 -10.44 2.41 10.05
CA GLU A 121 -11.58 3.02 10.72
C GLU A 121 -11.50 4.54 10.58
N ASN A 122 -12.55 5.15 10.02
CA ASN A 122 -12.59 6.60 9.78
C ASN A 122 -11.33 7.12 9.05
N SER A 123 -10.93 6.42 7.98
CA SER A 123 -9.75 6.75 7.17
C SER A 123 -8.41 6.74 7.95
N LYS A 124 -8.34 6.00 9.05
CA LYS A 124 -7.13 5.81 9.86
C LYS A 124 -6.84 4.33 10.04
N ILE A 125 -5.56 4.01 10.10
CA ILE A 125 -5.11 2.66 10.44
C ILE A 125 -5.13 2.49 11.95
N THR A 126 -5.96 1.58 12.44
CA THR A 126 -6.11 1.29 13.87
C THR A 126 -5.39 0.02 14.29
N GLU A 127 -5.11 -0.88 13.37
CA GLU A 127 -4.40 -2.14 13.62
C GLU A 127 -3.56 -2.54 12.41
N GLU A 128 -2.39 -3.11 12.65
CA GLU A 128 -1.56 -3.78 11.64
C GLU A 128 -1.23 -5.20 12.11
N GLU A 129 -1.49 -6.19 11.25
CA GLU A 129 -1.19 -7.60 11.49
C GLU A 129 -0.38 -8.16 10.31
N ILE A 130 0.60 -9.00 10.61
CA ILE A 130 1.41 -9.70 9.61
C ILE A 130 0.81 -11.07 9.36
N LEU A 131 0.43 -11.32 8.12
CA LEU A 131 -0.15 -12.59 7.66
C LEU A 131 0.79 -13.25 6.66
N PHE A 132 0.72 -14.60 6.58
CA PHE A 132 1.33 -15.41 5.51
C PHE A 132 2.84 -15.20 5.32
N SER A 133 3.58 -15.00 6.42
CA SER A 133 5.03 -15.04 6.39
C SER A 133 5.54 -16.40 5.88
N ASP A 134 6.74 -16.44 5.32
CA ASP A 134 7.41 -17.63 4.81
C ASP A 134 6.90 -18.19 3.46
N LEU A 135 6.04 -17.46 2.75
CA LEU A 135 5.60 -17.83 1.40
C LEU A 135 6.54 -17.34 0.28
N GLY A 136 7.57 -16.59 0.64
CA GLY A 136 8.45 -15.87 -0.29
C GLY A 136 7.84 -14.54 -0.72
N ARG A 137 8.44 -13.93 -1.73
CA ARG A 137 8.00 -12.62 -2.24
C ARG A 137 6.55 -12.69 -2.74
N ILE A 138 5.64 -11.95 -2.13
CA ILE A 138 4.24 -11.91 -2.53
C ILE A 138 4.04 -10.69 -3.43
N ARG A 139 3.65 -10.94 -4.69
CA ARG A 139 3.49 -9.91 -5.73
C ARG A 139 2.11 -9.27 -5.70
N ASP A 140 1.08 -10.06 -5.39
CA ASP A 140 -0.29 -9.57 -5.43
C ASP A 140 -1.19 -10.31 -4.44
N VAL A 141 -2.26 -9.66 -4.04
CA VAL A 141 -3.32 -10.19 -3.18
C VAL A 141 -4.67 -9.77 -3.73
N ALA A 142 -5.62 -10.69 -3.75
CA ALA A 142 -6.99 -10.43 -4.18
C ALA A 142 -8.00 -11.12 -3.27
N SER A 143 -9.14 -10.48 -3.05
CA SER A 143 -10.33 -11.11 -2.49
C SER A 143 -11.12 -11.79 -3.61
N SER A 144 -11.50 -13.05 -3.39
CA SER A 144 -12.33 -13.81 -4.31
C SER A 144 -13.82 -13.66 -3.95
N PRO A 145 -14.75 -13.79 -4.91
CA PRO A 145 -16.20 -13.67 -4.64
C PRO A 145 -16.78 -14.64 -3.61
N ASP A 146 -16.05 -15.69 -3.27
CA ASP A 146 -16.43 -16.65 -2.22
C ASP A 146 -15.77 -16.37 -0.86
N GLY A 147 -15.17 -15.20 -0.71
CA GLY A 147 -14.49 -14.76 0.52
C GLY A 147 -13.10 -15.34 0.72
N THR A 148 -12.62 -16.23 -0.14
CA THR A 148 -11.25 -16.71 -0.07
C THR A 148 -10.27 -15.64 -0.55
N ILE A 149 -9.02 -15.71 -0.09
CA ILE A 149 -7.96 -14.80 -0.50
C ILE A 149 -7.02 -15.53 -1.46
N ILE A 150 -6.66 -14.89 -2.55
CA ILE A 150 -5.71 -15.38 -3.53
C ILE A 150 -4.43 -14.55 -3.41
N LEU A 151 -3.31 -15.26 -3.27
CA LEU A 151 -1.97 -14.65 -3.27
C LEU A 151 -1.21 -15.09 -4.51
N ALA A 152 -0.54 -14.16 -5.16
CA ALA A 152 0.42 -14.46 -6.24
C ALA A 152 1.84 -14.25 -5.73
N THR A 153 2.68 -15.28 -5.76
CA THR A 153 4.09 -15.13 -5.40
C THR A 153 4.93 -14.76 -6.61
N ASP A 154 6.02 -14.05 -6.37
CA ASP A 154 6.99 -13.58 -7.39
C ASP A 154 8.06 -14.65 -7.68
N GLY A 155 8.70 -14.53 -8.87
CA GLY A 155 9.85 -15.33 -9.26
C GLY A 155 9.57 -16.44 -10.27
N PRO A 156 10.61 -17.18 -10.71
CA PRO A 156 10.51 -18.19 -11.78
C PRO A 156 9.63 -19.39 -11.41
N ASN A 157 9.42 -19.64 -10.13
CA ASN A 157 8.54 -20.68 -9.59
C ASN A 157 7.32 -20.06 -8.89
N GLY A 158 6.83 -18.92 -9.38
CA GLY A 158 5.68 -18.23 -8.84
C GLY A 158 4.45 -19.13 -8.74
N LYS A 159 3.64 -18.92 -7.72
CA LYS A 159 2.46 -19.71 -7.40
C LYS A 159 1.25 -18.81 -7.22
N LEU A 160 0.08 -19.35 -7.54
CA LEU A 160 -1.19 -18.86 -7.02
C LEU A 160 -1.58 -19.72 -5.81
N ILE A 161 -1.76 -19.06 -4.68
CA ILE A 161 -2.08 -19.69 -3.40
C ILE A 161 -3.47 -19.23 -2.99
N ARG A 162 -4.38 -20.16 -2.77
CA ARG A 162 -5.71 -19.89 -2.26
C ARG A 162 -5.75 -20.14 -0.76
N VAL A 163 -6.11 -19.13 0.00
CA VAL A 163 -6.30 -19.18 1.44
C VAL A 163 -7.73 -19.57 1.73
N ILE A 164 -7.92 -20.69 2.41
CA ILE A 164 -9.24 -21.23 2.78
C ILE A 164 -9.34 -21.39 4.30
N LYS A 165 -10.57 -21.36 4.82
CA LYS A 165 -10.84 -21.68 6.22
C LYS A 165 -10.74 -23.20 6.41
N LYS A 166 -10.03 -23.64 7.44
CA LYS A 166 -10.03 -25.05 7.87
C LYS A 166 -11.27 -25.40 8.66
#